data_54041e20c19f377eb6df6343f654da18
#
_entry.id   54041e20c19f377eb6df6343f654da18
#
_cell.length_a   1.000
_cell.length_b   1.000
_cell.length_c   1.000
_cell.angle_alpha   90.00
_cell.angle_beta   90.00
_cell.angle_gamma   90.00
#
_symmetry.space_group_name_H-M   'P 1'
#
loop_
_entity.id
_entity.type
_entity.pdbx_description
1 polymer ?
#
loop_
_entity_poly.entity_id
_entity_poly.type
_entity_poly.pdbx_seq_one_letter_code
_entity_poly.pdbx_strand_id
1 'polypeptide(L)'
;IYDFIWGEVCDWYIELAKPRLYNKENAEERATAQHVLATVLTSAMQLLHPYMPFITEEIYQCLPHEAESIMISKWPEADEALMDDEAERLMGAIMESIKAIRNMRAEVNVPPGKKVPATMLAAADLKDGIEANAGYIHLMGAISELTVLADNAAKPENAMAAVVAGIEVYLPLAGLIDVEKENARLNKELTKAEKELGMFTNQLNNPKFVEKAPAKLV
;
A
#
# COMPACT_ATOMS: atom_id res chain seq x y z
N ILE A 1 -17.41 -2.13 -7.93
CA ILE A 1 -16.59 -1.51 -8.97
C ILE A 1 -15.79 -0.29 -8.45
N TYR A 2 -16.35 0.54 -7.57
CA TYR A 2 -15.64 1.69 -7.00
C TYR A 2 -14.36 1.26 -6.26
N ASP A 3 -14.48 0.31 -5.32
CA ASP A 3 -13.36 -0.19 -4.53
C ASP A 3 -12.30 -0.86 -5.42
N PHE A 4 -12.74 -1.57 -6.47
CA PHE A 4 -11.83 -2.16 -7.44
C PHE A 4 -11.02 -1.10 -8.22
N ILE A 5 -11.71 -0.07 -8.76
CA ILE A 5 -11.01 0.98 -9.53
C ILE A 5 -10.03 1.74 -8.65
N TRP A 6 -10.43 2.19 -7.45
CA TRP A 6 -9.57 2.97 -6.57
C TRP A 6 -8.54 2.10 -5.84
N GLY A 7 -9.01 1.03 -5.17
CA GLY A 7 -8.18 0.20 -4.29
C GLY A 7 -7.23 -0.73 -5.02
N GLU A 8 -7.61 -1.24 -6.21
CA GLU A 8 -6.78 -2.21 -6.93
C GLU A 8 -6.12 -1.59 -8.17
N VAL A 9 -6.90 -0.94 -9.04
CA VAL A 9 -6.36 -0.43 -10.31
C VAL A 9 -5.51 0.81 -10.08
N CYS A 10 -6.05 1.85 -9.42
CA CYS A 10 -5.35 3.14 -9.27
C CYS A 10 -4.22 3.08 -8.24
N ASP A 11 -4.49 2.53 -7.05
CA ASP A 11 -3.50 2.54 -5.97
C ASP A 11 -2.36 1.56 -6.19
N TRP A 12 -2.62 0.44 -6.91
CA TRP A 12 -1.65 -0.61 -7.08
C TRP A 12 -1.29 -0.90 -8.51
N TYR A 13 -2.25 -1.35 -9.34
CA TYR A 13 -1.91 -1.90 -10.64
C TYR A 13 -1.20 -0.91 -11.55
N ILE A 14 -1.68 0.33 -11.63
CA ILE A 14 -1.06 1.39 -12.46
C ILE A 14 0.39 1.62 -11.99
N GLU A 15 0.63 1.75 -10.69
CA GLU A 15 1.97 1.99 -10.15
C GLU A 15 2.92 0.81 -10.41
N LEU A 16 2.44 -0.42 -10.22
CA LEU A 16 3.20 -1.65 -10.47
C LEU A 16 3.48 -1.89 -11.96
N ALA A 17 2.60 -1.43 -12.84
CA ALA A 17 2.77 -1.57 -14.29
C ALA A 17 3.76 -0.56 -14.89
N LYS A 18 3.98 0.61 -14.25
CA LYS A 18 4.84 1.69 -14.77
C LYS A 18 6.24 1.22 -15.21
N PRO A 19 6.99 0.42 -14.44
CA PRO A 19 8.32 -0.05 -14.87
C PRO A 19 8.28 -0.78 -16.21
N ARG A 20 7.25 -1.63 -16.43
CA ARG A 20 7.08 -2.37 -17.69
C ARG A 20 6.59 -1.46 -18.82
N LEU A 21 5.63 -0.57 -18.54
CA LEU A 21 5.08 0.35 -19.54
C LEU A 21 6.14 1.32 -20.10
N TYR A 22 7.08 1.74 -19.27
CA TYR A 22 8.16 2.65 -19.67
C TYR A 22 9.44 1.95 -20.14
N ASN A 23 9.52 0.62 -20.01
CA ASN A 23 10.66 -0.15 -20.49
C ASN A 23 10.70 -0.17 -22.02
N LYS A 24 11.69 0.53 -22.60
CA LYS A 24 11.87 0.56 -24.06
C LYS A 24 12.73 -0.60 -24.58
N GLU A 25 13.44 -1.28 -23.69
CA GLU A 25 14.36 -2.36 -24.05
C GLU A 25 13.65 -3.69 -24.23
N ASN A 26 12.53 -3.91 -23.53
CA ASN A 26 11.70 -5.10 -23.67
C ASN A 26 10.33 -4.75 -24.24
N ALA A 27 10.22 -4.79 -25.58
CA ALA A 27 9.01 -4.43 -26.31
C ALA A 27 7.85 -5.41 -26.06
N GLU A 28 8.14 -6.70 -25.84
CA GLU A 28 7.15 -7.74 -25.60
C GLU A 28 6.50 -7.58 -24.24
N GLU A 29 7.30 -7.42 -23.19
CA GLU A 29 6.83 -7.17 -21.83
C GLU A 29 6.01 -5.89 -21.75
N ARG A 30 6.44 -4.84 -22.44
CA ARG A 30 5.70 -3.59 -22.53
C ARG A 30 4.36 -3.76 -23.23
N ALA A 31 4.32 -4.48 -24.36
CA ALA A 31 3.09 -4.76 -25.10
C ALA A 31 2.10 -5.56 -24.24
N THR A 32 2.60 -6.54 -23.50
CA THR A 32 1.78 -7.31 -22.54
C THR A 32 1.19 -6.41 -21.45
N ALA A 33 2.00 -5.56 -20.85
CA ALA A 33 1.54 -4.63 -19.81
C ALA A 33 0.51 -3.62 -20.36
N GLN A 34 0.70 -3.12 -21.58
CA GLN A 34 -0.26 -2.24 -22.25
C GLN A 34 -1.59 -2.96 -22.54
N HIS A 35 -1.51 -4.20 -23.03
CA HIS A 35 -2.70 -5.01 -23.32
C HIS A 35 -3.52 -5.28 -22.07
N VAL A 36 -2.88 -5.73 -20.99
CA VAL A 36 -3.57 -6.02 -19.72
C VAL A 36 -4.20 -4.73 -19.16
N LEU A 37 -3.46 -3.61 -19.15
CA LEU A 37 -4.01 -2.34 -18.68
C LEU A 37 -5.22 -1.88 -19.49
N ALA A 38 -5.13 -1.97 -20.83
CA ALA A 38 -6.23 -1.60 -21.73
C ALA A 38 -7.46 -2.50 -21.49
N THR A 39 -7.27 -3.81 -21.36
CA THR A 39 -8.34 -4.78 -21.09
C THR A 39 -9.04 -4.49 -19.76
N VAL A 40 -8.27 -4.29 -18.68
CA VAL A 40 -8.81 -3.98 -17.34
C VAL A 40 -9.58 -2.67 -17.37
N LEU A 41 -9.02 -1.62 -17.96
CA LEU A 41 -9.70 -0.31 -18.06
C LEU A 41 -10.96 -0.39 -18.90
N THR A 42 -10.92 -1.07 -20.05
CA THR A 42 -12.09 -1.24 -20.91
C THR A 42 -13.22 -1.96 -20.18
N SER A 43 -12.91 -3.08 -19.52
CA SER A 43 -13.90 -3.84 -18.74
C SER A 43 -14.46 -3.03 -17.58
N ALA A 44 -13.61 -2.28 -16.88
CA ALA A 44 -14.05 -1.40 -15.81
C ALA A 44 -14.98 -0.28 -16.31
N MET A 45 -14.68 0.32 -17.48
CA MET A 45 -15.54 1.33 -18.09
C MET A 45 -16.87 0.75 -18.55
N GLN A 46 -16.87 -0.46 -19.13
CA GLN A 46 -18.09 -1.15 -19.53
C GLN A 46 -19.01 -1.44 -18.31
N LEU A 47 -18.44 -1.92 -17.20
CA LEU A 47 -19.19 -2.16 -15.96
C LEU A 47 -19.71 -0.88 -15.31
N LEU A 48 -19.01 0.23 -15.48
CA LEU A 48 -19.38 1.53 -14.93
C LEU A 48 -20.35 2.29 -15.82
N HIS A 49 -20.38 2.01 -17.12
CA HIS A 49 -21.13 2.75 -18.13
C HIS A 49 -22.61 2.96 -17.80
N PRO A 50 -23.38 2.00 -17.26
CA PRO A 50 -24.78 2.23 -16.90
C PRO A 50 -25.00 3.35 -15.87
N TYR A 51 -23.99 3.68 -15.09
CA TYR A 51 -24.06 4.72 -14.06
C TYR A 51 -23.45 6.05 -14.49
N MET A 52 -22.44 6.03 -15.37
CA MET A 52 -21.66 7.19 -15.78
C MET A 52 -21.41 7.18 -17.30
N PRO A 53 -22.46 7.27 -18.13
CA PRO A 53 -22.37 6.99 -19.56
C PRO A 53 -21.43 7.94 -20.33
N PHE A 54 -21.38 9.21 -19.98
CA PHE A 54 -20.61 10.19 -20.75
C PHE A 54 -19.10 10.02 -20.55
N ILE A 55 -18.64 9.94 -19.30
CA ILE A 55 -17.21 9.87 -19.02
C ILE A 55 -16.63 8.50 -19.43
N THR A 56 -17.41 7.42 -19.29
CA THR A 56 -16.95 6.08 -19.69
C THR A 56 -16.86 5.95 -21.20
N GLU A 57 -17.77 6.56 -21.97
CA GLU A 57 -17.65 6.64 -23.43
C GLU A 57 -16.39 7.41 -23.84
N GLU A 58 -16.14 8.57 -23.25
CA GLU A 58 -14.98 9.40 -23.56
C GLU A 58 -13.66 8.66 -23.31
N ILE A 59 -13.58 7.94 -22.18
CA ILE A 59 -12.40 7.12 -21.85
C ILE A 59 -12.29 5.94 -22.83
N TYR A 60 -13.39 5.26 -23.12
CA TYR A 60 -13.42 4.12 -24.06
C TYR A 60 -12.89 4.51 -25.43
N GLN A 61 -13.27 5.67 -25.96
CA GLN A 61 -12.78 6.18 -27.23
C GLN A 61 -11.27 6.47 -27.25
N CYS A 62 -10.65 6.64 -26.08
CA CYS A 62 -9.19 6.80 -25.95
C CYS A 62 -8.44 5.47 -25.85
N LEU A 63 -9.13 4.35 -25.62
CA LEU A 63 -8.55 3.01 -25.49
C LEU A 63 -8.60 2.26 -26.83
N PRO A 64 -7.79 1.23 -27.06
CA PRO A 64 -8.00 0.31 -28.17
C PRO A 64 -9.38 -0.35 -28.06
N HIS A 65 -10.22 -0.21 -29.08
CA HIS A 65 -11.60 -0.74 -29.08
C HIS A 65 -12.00 -1.23 -30.46
N GLU A 66 -12.99 -2.13 -30.52
CA GLU A 66 -13.54 -2.70 -31.76
C GLU A 66 -14.90 -2.10 -32.10
N ALA A 67 -15.73 -1.85 -31.08
CA ALA A 67 -17.07 -1.32 -31.28
C ALA A 67 -17.02 0.21 -31.41
N GLU A 68 -17.88 0.80 -32.25
CA GLU A 68 -17.97 2.23 -32.49
C GLU A 68 -18.30 3.04 -31.22
N SER A 69 -19.01 2.41 -30.29
CA SER A 69 -19.36 2.98 -28.98
C SER A 69 -19.35 1.89 -27.91
N ILE A 70 -19.04 2.28 -26.67
CA ILE A 70 -19.11 1.39 -25.52
C ILE A 70 -20.53 0.84 -25.31
N MET A 71 -21.58 1.60 -25.70
CA MET A 71 -22.98 1.17 -25.60
C MET A 71 -23.31 -0.09 -26.37
N ILE A 72 -22.64 -0.33 -27.50
CA ILE A 72 -22.83 -1.49 -28.36
C ILE A 72 -21.69 -2.49 -28.25
N SER A 73 -20.76 -2.26 -27.36
CA SER A 73 -19.67 -3.18 -27.06
C SER A 73 -20.18 -4.43 -26.33
N LYS A 74 -19.45 -5.54 -26.46
CA LYS A 74 -19.79 -6.77 -25.75
C LYS A 74 -19.62 -6.55 -24.24
N TRP A 75 -20.61 -6.96 -23.44
CA TRP A 75 -20.51 -6.94 -21.99
C TRP A 75 -19.36 -7.84 -21.50
N PRO A 76 -18.54 -7.39 -20.53
CA PRO A 76 -17.41 -8.19 -20.06
C PRO A 76 -17.91 -9.44 -19.32
N GLU A 77 -17.32 -10.56 -19.65
CA GLU A 77 -17.56 -11.85 -19.03
C GLU A 77 -16.31 -12.29 -18.27
N ALA A 78 -16.49 -12.93 -17.12
CA ALA A 78 -15.37 -13.51 -16.38
C ALA A 78 -14.80 -14.71 -17.14
N ASP A 79 -13.49 -14.79 -17.26
CA ASP A 79 -12.78 -15.95 -17.79
C ASP A 79 -12.08 -16.67 -16.64
N GLU A 80 -12.64 -17.80 -16.22
CA GLU A 80 -12.10 -18.61 -15.13
C GLU A 80 -10.68 -19.15 -15.43
N ALA A 81 -10.30 -19.26 -16.71
CA ALA A 81 -8.97 -19.70 -17.10
C ALA A 81 -7.86 -18.68 -16.78
N LEU A 82 -8.24 -17.42 -16.51
CA LEU A 82 -7.31 -16.36 -16.11
C LEU A 82 -7.17 -16.21 -14.59
N MET A 83 -7.94 -16.98 -13.81
CA MET A 83 -7.84 -16.96 -12.36
C MET A 83 -6.62 -17.75 -11.89
N ASP A 84 -5.80 -17.15 -11.03
CA ASP A 84 -4.58 -17.73 -10.47
C ASP A 84 -4.50 -17.39 -8.97
N ASP A 85 -5.03 -18.30 -8.14
CA ASP A 85 -5.10 -18.13 -6.68
C ASP A 85 -3.70 -18.00 -6.05
N GLU A 86 -2.68 -18.63 -6.65
CA GLU A 86 -1.31 -18.56 -6.14
C GLU A 86 -0.69 -17.19 -6.42
N ALA A 87 -0.87 -16.67 -7.64
CA ALA A 87 -0.44 -15.32 -7.99
C ALA A 87 -1.18 -14.25 -7.18
N GLU A 88 -2.49 -14.40 -6.95
CA GLU A 88 -3.27 -13.50 -6.11
C GLU A 88 -2.78 -13.51 -4.66
N ARG A 89 -2.53 -14.70 -4.08
CA ARG A 89 -2.00 -14.83 -2.72
C ARG A 89 -0.61 -14.20 -2.57
N LEU A 90 0.28 -14.45 -3.53
CA LEU A 90 1.63 -13.87 -3.52
C LEU A 90 1.56 -12.35 -3.64
N MET A 91 0.77 -11.84 -4.58
CA MET A 91 0.65 -10.40 -4.79
C MET A 91 0.01 -9.69 -3.61
N GLY A 92 -1.02 -10.31 -3.00
CA GLY A 92 -1.62 -9.84 -1.76
C GLY A 92 -0.60 -9.74 -0.62
N ALA A 93 0.25 -10.76 -0.45
CA ALA A 93 1.30 -10.76 0.57
C ALA A 93 2.36 -9.66 0.33
N ILE A 94 2.73 -9.41 -0.93
CA ILE A 94 3.63 -8.32 -1.32
C ILE A 94 2.99 -6.95 -1.01
N MET A 95 1.74 -6.75 -1.38
CA MET A 95 1.01 -5.51 -1.13
C MET A 95 0.88 -5.21 0.37
N GLU A 96 0.53 -6.20 1.19
CA GLU A 96 0.45 -6.05 2.64
C GLU A 96 1.83 -5.74 3.25
N SER A 97 2.89 -6.36 2.74
CA SER A 97 4.28 -6.08 3.17
C SER A 97 4.68 -4.62 2.83
N ILE A 98 4.33 -4.14 1.65
CA ILE A 98 4.57 -2.74 1.25
C ILE A 98 3.79 -1.78 2.16
N LYS A 99 2.53 -2.07 2.49
CA LYS A 99 1.73 -1.29 3.44
C LYS A 99 2.38 -1.25 4.81
N ALA A 100 2.83 -2.41 5.33
CA ALA A 100 3.51 -2.50 6.61
C ALA A 100 4.80 -1.66 6.64
N ILE A 101 5.62 -1.73 5.58
CA ILE A 101 6.83 -0.91 5.41
C ILE A 101 6.48 0.58 5.46
N ARG A 102 5.45 1.01 4.71
CA ARG A 102 5.01 2.41 4.69
C ARG A 102 4.53 2.89 6.06
N ASN A 103 3.78 2.04 6.78
CA ASN A 103 3.30 2.35 8.12
C ASN A 103 4.45 2.49 9.11
N MET A 104 5.38 1.52 9.16
CA MET A 104 6.58 1.61 10.00
C MET A 104 7.40 2.87 9.71
N ARG A 105 7.58 3.23 8.44
CA ARG A 105 8.26 4.46 8.03
C ARG A 105 7.54 5.72 8.51
N ALA A 106 6.20 5.72 8.45
CA ALA A 106 5.38 6.84 8.90
C ALA A 106 5.44 7.02 10.42
N GLU A 107 5.43 5.93 11.19
CA GLU A 107 5.54 5.95 12.66
C GLU A 107 6.80 6.66 13.14
N VAL A 108 7.91 6.48 12.42
CA VAL A 108 9.19 7.11 12.76
C VAL A 108 9.52 8.32 11.89
N ASN A 109 8.53 8.86 11.19
CA ASN A 109 8.63 10.07 10.36
C ASN A 109 9.78 10.05 9.34
N VAL A 110 10.04 8.90 8.71
CA VAL A 110 11.05 8.79 7.64
C VAL A 110 10.61 9.62 6.44
N PRO A 111 11.42 10.55 5.94
CA PRO A 111 11.08 11.32 4.75
C PRO A 111 10.76 10.42 3.55
N PRO A 112 9.74 10.75 2.71
CA PRO A 112 9.34 9.91 1.59
C PRO A 112 10.48 9.58 0.61
N GLY A 113 11.38 10.50 0.36
CA GLY A 113 12.52 10.31 -0.55
C GLY A 113 13.69 9.51 0.02
N LYS A 114 13.71 9.22 1.33
CA LYS A 114 14.77 8.45 1.97
C LYS A 114 14.51 6.95 1.78
N LYS A 115 15.38 6.28 1.05
CA LYS A 115 15.35 4.83 0.93
C LYS A 115 15.97 4.16 2.17
N VAL A 116 15.42 3.02 2.57
CA VAL A 116 15.81 2.28 3.76
C VAL A 116 16.02 0.80 3.43
N PRO A 117 16.95 0.10 4.07
CA PRO A 117 17.04 -1.36 3.90
C PRO A 117 15.88 -2.05 4.61
N ALA A 118 15.49 -3.23 4.12
CA ALA A 118 14.48 -4.08 4.75
C ALA A 118 14.93 -5.54 4.75
N THR A 119 14.54 -6.26 5.77
CA THR A 119 14.66 -7.72 5.84
C THR A 119 13.27 -8.32 5.96
N MET A 120 13.00 -9.33 5.17
CA MET A 120 11.74 -10.08 5.23
C MET A 120 12.03 -11.54 5.54
N LEU A 121 11.29 -12.10 6.48
CA LEU A 121 11.30 -13.53 6.77
C LEU A 121 9.99 -14.13 6.25
N ALA A 122 10.11 -15.07 5.35
CA ALA A 122 8.96 -15.68 4.68
C ALA A 122 9.12 -17.20 4.59
N ALA A 123 7.99 -17.90 4.61
CA ALA A 123 7.97 -19.34 4.35
C ALA A 123 8.47 -19.65 2.92
N ALA A 124 8.97 -20.86 2.72
CA ALA A 124 9.65 -21.23 1.48
C ALA A 124 8.79 -21.06 0.22
N ASP A 125 7.48 -21.27 0.34
CA ASP A 125 6.50 -21.11 -0.75
C ASP A 125 6.30 -19.66 -1.21
N LEU A 126 6.56 -18.68 -0.35
CA LEU A 126 6.47 -17.25 -0.67
C LEU A 126 7.83 -16.64 -0.99
N LYS A 127 8.91 -17.17 -0.43
CA LYS A 127 10.25 -16.58 -0.51
C LYS A 127 10.69 -16.30 -1.94
N ASP A 128 10.68 -17.31 -2.79
CA ASP A 128 11.15 -17.21 -4.18
C ASP A 128 10.28 -16.23 -4.98
N GLY A 129 8.96 -16.24 -4.73
CA GLY A 129 8.03 -15.29 -5.33
C GLY A 129 8.30 -13.84 -4.90
N ILE A 130 8.61 -13.60 -3.63
CA ILE A 130 8.97 -12.26 -3.12
C ILE A 130 10.28 -11.80 -3.72
N GLU A 131 11.30 -12.67 -3.79
CA GLU A 131 12.60 -12.35 -4.41
C GLU A 131 12.43 -11.99 -5.90
N ALA A 132 11.64 -12.77 -6.64
CA ALA A 132 11.36 -12.50 -8.06
C ALA A 132 10.62 -11.16 -8.27
N ASN A 133 9.84 -10.70 -7.29
CA ASN A 133 9.06 -9.47 -7.33
C ASN A 133 9.65 -8.34 -6.45
N ALA A 134 10.91 -8.47 -6.02
CA ALA A 134 11.59 -7.49 -5.16
C ALA A 134 11.55 -6.05 -5.72
N GLY A 135 11.54 -5.91 -7.05
CA GLY A 135 11.44 -4.62 -7.74
C GLY A 135 10.22 -3.79 -7.31
N TYR A 136 9.08 -4.44 -7.06
CA TYR A 136 7.86 -3.76 -6.59
C TYR A 136 8.03 -3.25 -5.15
N ILE A 137 8.67 -4.04 -4.30
CA ILE A 137 8.94 -3.65 -2.91
C ILE A 137 9.93 -2.50 -2.85
N HIS A 138 10.98 -2.55 -3.68
CA HIS A 138 11.94 -1.45 -3.82
C HIS A 138 11.26 -0.16 -4.26
N LEU A 139 10.39 -0.24 -5.28
CA LEU A 139 9.71 0.92 -5.85
C LEU A 139 8.71 1.52 -4.86
N MET A 140 7.77 0.70 -4.38
CA MET A 140 6.61 1.18 -3.64
C MET A 140 6.86 1.29 -2.14
N GLY A 141 7.79 0.52 -1.59
CA GLY A 141 8.25 0.60 -0.20
C GLY A 141 9.32 1.66 0.03
N ALA A 142 9.92 2.20 -1.04
CA ALA A 142 11.12 3.03 -1.01
C ALA A 142 12.27 2.33 -0.27
N ILE A 143 12.55 1.09 -0.68
CA ILE A 143 13.57 0.23 -0.10
C ILE A 143 14.87 0.36 -0.92
N SER A 144 16.01 0.52 -0.23
CA SER A 144 17.33 0.57 -0.86
C SER A 144 17.87 -0.83 -1.14
N GLU A 145 17.72 -1.73 -0.18
CA GLU A 145 18.20 -3.11 -0.22
C GLU A 145 17.15 -4.00 0.47
N LEU A 146 16.81 -5.11 -0.18
CA LEU A 146 15.87 -6.11 0.35
C LEU A 146 16.60 -7.41 0.55
N THR A 147 16.57 -7.93 1.77
CA THR A 147 17.05 -9.27 2.10
C THR A 147 15.85 -10.15 2.44
N VAL A 148 15.65 -11.24 1.70
CA VAL A 148 14.58 -12.21 1.99
C VAL A 148 15.20 -13.47 2.56
N LEU A 149 14.81 -13.84 3.77
CA LEU A 149 15.30 -14.98 4.51
C LEU A 149 14.18 -15.99 4.74
N ALA A 150 14.53 -17.20 5.10
CA ALA A 150 13.57 -18.20 5.55
C ALA A 150 12.93 -17.78 6.88
N ASP A 151 11.70 -18.21 7.13
CA ASP A 151 10.90 -17.89 8.32
C ASP A 151 11.57 -18.27 9.65
N ASN A 152 12.43 -19.28 9.61
CA ASN A 152 13.20 -19.76 10.77
C ASN A 152 14.58 -19.08 10.93
N ALA A 153 14.91 -18.09 10.11
CA ALA A 153 16.18 -17.38 10.20
C ALA A 153 16.27 -16.50 11.46
N ALA A 154 17.48 -16.13 11.82
CA ALA A 154 17.72 -15.22 12.95
C ALA A 154 17.08 -13.84 12.67
N LYS A 155 16.30 -13.37 13.63
CA LYS A 155 15.61 -12.07 13.52
C LYS A 155 16.61 -10.93 13.70
N PRO A 156 16.54 -9.88 12.87
CA PRO A 156 17.38 -8.70 13.02
C PRO A 156 17.18 -8.04 14.40
N GLU A 157 18.28 -7.72 15.05
CA GLU A 157 18.27 -6.93 16.29
C GLU A 157 18.11 -5.42 15.98
N ASN A 158 17.56 -4.67 16.91
CA ASN A 158 17.36 -3.20 16.79
C ASN A 158 16.64 -2.80 15.51
N ALA A 159 15.57 -3.50 15.17
CA ALA A 159 14.70 -3.24 14.03
C ALA A 159 13.25 -3.07 14.47
N MET A 160 12.51 -2.23 13.76
CA MET A 160 11.06 -2.26 13.81
C MET A 160 10.58 -3.53 13.11
N ALA A 161 9.53 -4.14 13.63
CA ALA A 161 8.98 -5.35 13.07
C ALA A 161 7.48 -5.24 12.84
N ALA A 162 6.99 -5.81 11.74
CA ALA A 162 5.58 -6.02 11.49
C ALA A 162 5.37 -7.44 10.96
N VAL A 163 4.23 -8.04 11.27
CA VAL A 163 3.84 -9.37 10.77
C VAL A 163 2.59 -9.21 9.94
N VAL A 164 2.67 -9.54 8.65
CA VAL A 164 1.56 -9.41 7.70
C VAL A 164 1.56 -10.60 6.74
N ALA A 165 0.40 -11.16 6.47
CA ALA A 165 0.22 -12.29 5.54
C ALA A 165 1.20 -13.47 5.76
N GLY A 166 1.60 -13.73 7.02
CA GLY A 166 2.57 -14.77 7.35
C GLY A 166 4.03 -14.40 7.07
N ILE A 167 4.31 -13.15 6.73
CA ILE A 167 5.65 -12.60 6.50
C ILE A 167 6.02 -11.69 7.67
N GLU A 168 7.23 -11.84 8.21
CA GLU A 168 7.78 -10.88 9.15
C GLU A 168 8.65 -9.86 8.40
N VAL A 169 8.34 -8.58 8.54
CA VAL A 169 9.05 -7.48 7.88
C VAL A 169 9.82 -6.68 8.91
N TYR A 170 11.10 -6.45 8.67
CA TYR A 170 12.00 -5.75 9.57
C TYR A 170 12.62 -4.53 8.90
N LEU A 171 12.58 -3.38 9.57
CA LEU A 171 13.30 -2.17 9.19
C LEU A 171 14.33 -1.83 10.27
N PRO A 172 15.65 -1.85 9.99
CA PRO A 172 16.66 -1.48 10.98
C PRO A 172 16.47 -0.05 11.46
N LEU A 173 16.50 0.19 12.76
CA LEU A 173 16.41 1.53 13.35
C LEU A 173 17.67 2.36 13.10
N ALA A 174 18.81 1.69 12.92
CA ALA A 174 20.08 2.34 12.65
C ALA A 174 20.02 3.13 11.33
N GLY A 175 20.24 4.44 11.40
CA GLY A 175 20.20 5.34 10.24
C GLY A 175 18.79 5.76 9.80
N LEU A 176 17.72 5.21 10.36
CA LEU A 176 16.33 5.65 10.13
C LEU A 176 16.00 6.86 10.96
N ILE A 177 16.36 6.83 12.21
CA ILE A 177 16.02 7.82 13.23
C ILE A 177 17.32 8.51 13.68
N ASP A 178 17.29 9.82 13.73
CA ASP A 178 18.18 10.59 14.60
C ASP A 178 17.63 10.43 16.01
N VAL A 179 18.20 9.48 16.75
CA VAL A 179 17.72 9.08 18.09
C VAL A 179 17.61 10.26 19.04
N GLU A 180 18.52 11.25 18.94
CA GLU A 180 18.49 12.44 19.79
C GLU A 180 17.31 13.35 19.42
N LYS A 181 17.06 13.57 18.14
CA LYS A 181 15.91 14.37 17.67
C LYS A 181 14.57 13.70 17.98
N GLU A 182 14.48 12.38 17.79
CA GLU A 182 13.25 11.66 18.06
C GLU A 182 12.96 11.59 19.56
N ASN A 183 13.97 11.37 20.41
CA ASN A 183 13.81 11.47 21.84
C ASN A 183 13.37 12.88 22.29
N ALA A 184 13.94 13.93 21.69
CA ALA A 184 13.51 15.29 21.98
C ALA A 184 12.05 15.55 21.55
N ARG A 185 11.61 15.01 20.41
CA ARG A 185 10.24 15.09 19.93
C ARG A 185 9.27 14.36 20.87
N LEU A 186 9.58 13.10 21.20
CA LEU A 186 8.77 12.27 22.09
C LEU A 186 8.65 12.87 23.50
N ASN A 187 9.74 13.39 24.06
CA ASN A 187 9.72 14.06 25.35
C ASN A 187 8.84 15.31 25.33
N LYS A 188 8.84 16.06 24.22
CA LYS A 188 7.97 17.23 24.06
C LYS A 188 6.49 16.85 23.98
N GLU A 189 6.18 15.78 23.26
CA GLU A 189 4.81 15.24 23.16
C GLU A 189 4.34 14.68 24.51
N LEU A 190 5.21 13.93 25.21
CA LEU A 190 4.94 13.42 26.55
C LEU A 190 4.60 14.56 27.52
N THR A 191 5.46 15.59 27.55
CA THR A 191 5.23 16.78 28.40
C THR A 191 3.91 17.49 28.09
N LYS A 192 3.54 17.53 26.80
CA LYS A 192 2.25 18.10 26.38
C LYS A 192 1.08 17.25 26.85
N ALA A 193 1.15 15.93 26.64
CA ALA A 193 0.12 15.00 27.08
C ALA A 193 -0.04 14.98 28.61
N GLU A 194 1.05 15.05 29.37
CA GLU A 194 1.03 15.15 30.83
C GLU A 194 0.36 16.46 31.31
N LYS A 195 0.64 17.59 30.65
CA LYS A 195 -0.04 18.86 30.95
C LYS A 195 -1.54 18.80 30.64
N GLU A 196 -1.92 18.24 29.52
CA GLU A 196 -3.34 18.05 29.14
C GLU A 196 -4.05 17.13 30.14
N LEU A 197 -3.42 16.01 30.52
CA LEU A 197 -3.93 15.09 31.54
C LEU A 197 -4.11 15.80 32.88
N GLY A 198 -3.11 16.60 33.31
CA GLY A 198 -3.18 17.39 34.52
C GLY A 198 -4.30 18.43 34.50
N MET A 199 -4.51 19.09 33.35
CA MET A 199 -5.63 20.03 33.16
C MET A 199 -7.00 19.31 33.27
N PHE A 200 -7.18 18.20 32.57
CA PHE A 200 -8.44 17.45 32.62
C PHE A 200 -8.69 16.84 34.01
N THR A 201 -7.67 16.31 34.65
CA THR A 201 -7.78 15.78 36.02
C THR A 201 -8.17 16.89 36.99
N ASN A 202 -7.58 18.08 36.89
CA ASN A 202 -7.95 19.23 37.74
C ASN A 202 -9.39 19.72 37.45
N GLN A 203 -9.84 19.70 36.19
CA GLN A 203 -11.21 20.04 35.83
C GLN A 203 -12.20 19.06 36.41
N LEU A 204 -11.93 17.75 36.30
CA LEU A 204 -12.79 16.69 36.84
C LEU A 204 -12.81 16.68 38.38
N ASN A 205 -11.71 17.06 39.03
CA ASN A 205 -11.64 17.20 40.50
C ASN A 205 -12.29 18.50 41.02
N ASN A 206 -12.74 19.40 40.13
CA ASN A 206 -13.43 20.62 40.52
C ASN A 206 -14.95 20.39 40.56
N PRO A 207 -15.59 20.31 41.78
CA PRO A 207 -17.02 20.05 41.89
C PRO A 207 -17.88 21.07 41.14
N LYS A 208 -17.45 22.33 41.12
CA LYS A 208 -18.17 23.41 40.41
C LYS A 208 -18.16 23.26 38.90
N PHE A 209 -17.15 22.60 38.35
CA PHE A 209 -17.08 22.29 36.94
C PHE A 209 -17.99 21.10 36.60
N VAL A 210 -17.90 20.03 37.38
CA VAL A 210 -18.68 18.79 37.16
C VAL A 210 -20.19 19.06 37.29
N GLU A 211 -20.62 19.93 38.22
CA GLU A 211 -22.03 20.28 38.37
C GLU A 211 -22.60 21.16 37.26
N LYS A 212 -21.77 21.97 36.60
CA LYS A 212 -22.23 22.91 35.54
C LYS A 212 -21.92 22.48 34.11
N ALA A 213 -21.02 21.56 33.93
CA ALA A 213 -20.63 21.10 32.60
C ALA A 213 -21.70 20.16 32.03
N PRO A 214 -21.98 20.23 30.72
CA PRO A 214 -22.86 19.25 30.05
C PRO A 214 -22.31 17.83 30.23
N ALA A 215 -23.19 16.86 30.46
CA ALA A 215 -22.84 15.46 30.69
C ALA A 215 -21.99 14.81 29.57
N LYS A 216 -21.96 15.43 28.37
CA LYS A 216 -21.10 15.01 27.25
C LYS A 216 -19.67 15.49 27.37
N LEU A 217 -19.36 16.45 28.25
CA LEU A 217 -18.04 17.02 28.45
C LEU A 217 -17.34 16.48 29.72
N VAL A 218 -18.10 15.88 30.63
CA VAL A 218 -17.64 15.18 31.84
C VAL A 218 -17.52 13.70 31.54
#